data_d9bfb6dd90be279daa7b7f3c2b519059
#
_entry.id   d9bfb6dd90be279daa7b7f3c2b519059
#
_cell.length_a   1.000
_cell.length_b   1.000
_cell.length_c   1.000
_cell.angle_alpha   90.00
_cell.angle_beta   90.00
_cell.angle_gamma   90.00
#
_symmetry.space_group_name_H-M   'P 1'
#
loop_
_entity.id
_entity.type
_entity.pdbx_description
1 polymer ?
#
loop_
_entity_poly.entity_id
_entity_poly.type
_entity_poly.pdbx_seq_one_letter_code
_entity_poly.pdbx_strand_id
1 'polypeptide(L)'
;MGDDLNAKLAAAAEARVGKKALMKTHFGKDCFVLVDQLLRDLGAATAADGDVKVTPNADYDWGDGIMLTSIQPGDILQFRDHFIKTVTVTKNPTGTVTNTQTLNRPHHTAVVVEVHPDGSVTVVEQNVFPHPGMVTRNVIPRLDAGEETKKTKKGNDEITTTMKVTGDVKAYRPIPKPPKGASLGPSSHSGSRRMAYAVPSGGAKRVPGPMGMEVPHPDEEA
;
A
#
# COMPACT_ATOMS: atom_id res chain seq x y z
N MET A 1 14.92 -8.29 21.45
CA MET A 1 15.86 -8.13 20.30
C MET A 1 15.18 -7.60 19.04
N GLY A 2 13.87 -7.77 18.83
CA GLY A 2 13.15 -7.26 17.66
C GLY A 2 13.09 -5.73 17.57
N ASP A 3 12.83 -5.07 18.68
CA ASP A 3 12.60 -3.60 18.70
C ASP A 3 13.83 -2.78 18.26
N ASP A 4 15.04 -3.28 18.48
CA ASP A 4 16.27 -2.63 18.03
C ASP A 4 16.43 -2.68 16.49
N LEU A 5 16.06 -3.77 15.83
CA LEU A 5 16.14 -3.89 14.37
C LEU A 5 15.13 -2.97 13.66
N ASN A 6 13.89 -2.90 14.16
CA ASN A 6 12.88 -1.97 13.67
C ASN A 6 13.36 -0.52 13.78
N ALA A 7 13.83 -0.10 14.95
CA ALA A 7 14.33 1.27 15.16
C ALA A 7 15.51 1.59 14.23
N LYS A 8 16.43 0.65 14.02
CA LYS A 8 17.55 0.80 13.10
C LYS A 8 17.08 0.91 11.65
N LEU A 9 16.09 0.11 11.23
CA LEU A 9 15.56 0.17 9.87
C LEU A 9 14.86 1.49 9.60
N ALA A 10 14.03 1.96 10.53
CA ALA A 10 13.38 3.27 10.41
C ALA A 10 14.40 4.41 10.29
N ALA A 11 15.42 4.44 11.16
CA ALA A 11 16.48 5.44 11.13
C ALA A 11 17.31 5.38 9.83
N ALA A 12 17.63 4.17 9.35
CA ALA A 12 18.37 3.99 8.10
C ALA A 12 17.56 4.44 6.89
N ALA A 13 16.25 4.19 6.88
CA ALA A 13 15.34 4.67 5.83
C ALA A 13 15.26 6.20 5.83
N GLU A 14 15.04 6.83 6.98
CA GLU A 14 15.02 8.29 7.12
C GLU A 14 16.33 8.94 6.65
N ALA A 15 17.47 8.35 6.94
CA ALA A 15 18.78 8.84 6.50
C ALA A 15 18.95 8.81 4.96
N ARG A 16 18.05 8.14 4.23
CA ARG A 16 18.04 8.09 2.76
C ARG A 16 17.13 9.14 2.12
N VAL A 17 16.24 9.76 2.87
CA VAL A 17 15.31 10.78 2.34
C VAL A 17 16.07 11.91 1.63
N GLY A 18 15.58 12.33 0.49
CA GLY A 18 16.19 13.36 -0.37
C GLY A 18 17.40 12.88 -1.18
N LYS A 19 17.82 11.63 -1.04
CA LYS A 19 18.91 11.06 -1.85
C LYS A 19 18.37 10.41 -3.12
N LYS A 20 19.25 10.20 -4.10
CA LYS A 20 18.92 9.45 -5.32
C LYS A 20 18.48 8.03 -4.96
N ALA A 21 17.50 7.51 -5.69
CA ALA A 21 17.06 6.13 -5.57
C ALA A 21 18.22 5.16 -5.80
N LEU A 22 18.27 4.12 -5.01
CA LEU A 22 19.22 3.03 -5.16
C LEU A 22 18.93 2.25 -6.45
N MET A 23 19.97 1.72 -7.08
CA MET A 23 19.88 0.90 -8.28
C MET A 23 20.47 -0.48 -8.06
N LYS A 24 19.83 -1.50 -8.65
CA LYS A 24 20.35 -2.87 -8.71
C LYS A 24 20.24 -3.42 -10.13
N THR A 25 21.22 -4.20 -10.58
CA THR A 25 21.43 -4.60 -11.98
C THR A 25 20.18 -5.18 -12.67
N HIS A 26 19.35 -5.95 -11.96
CA HIS A 26 18.17 -6.60 -12.53
C HIS A 26 16.84 -5.94 -12.17
N PHE A 27 16.84 -4.96 -11.25
CA PHE A 27 15.63 -4.29 -10.74
C PHE A 27 15.63 -2.78 -10.99
N GLY A 28 16.70 -2.24 -11.60
CA GLY A 28 16.80 -0.81 -11.83
C GLY A 28 16.68 0.00 -10.54
N LYS A 29 15.79 1.01 -10.56
CA LYS A 29 15.47 1.86 -9.39
C LYS A 29 14.17 1.45 -8.70
N ASP A 30 13.81 0.18 -8.74
CA ASP A 30 12.56 -0.32 -8.18
C ASP A 30 12.49 -0.08 -6.65
N CYS A 31 11.28 0.06 -6.14
CA CYS A 31 11.00 0.20 -4.70
C CYS A 31 11.63 -0.90 -3.85
N PHE A 32 11.64 -2.14 -4.36
CA PHE A 32 12.30 -3.30 -3.78
C PHE A 32 13.75 -3.02 -3.37
N VAL A 33 14.51 -2.30 -4.21
CA VAL A 33 15.96 -2.11 -4.02
C VAL A 33 16.28 -1.34 -2.75
N LEU A 34 15.45 -0.37 -2.37
CA LEU A 34 15.64 0.39 -1.14
C LEU A 34 15.56 -0.53 0.08
N VAL A 35 14.49 -1.30 0.19
CA VAL A 35 14.24 -2.16 1.35
C VAL A 35 15.27 -3.29 1.41
N ASP A 36 15.54 -3.98 0.29
CA ASP A 36 16.54 -5.04 0.20
C ASP A 36 17.94 -4.56 0.64
N GLN A 37 18.36 -3.37 0.21
CA GLN A 37 19.66 -2.83 0.57
C GLN A 37 19.74 -2.45 2.06
N LEU A 38 18.71 -1.78 2.57
CA LEU A 38 18.67 -1.40 4.00
C LEU A 38 18.71 -2.63 4.91
N LEU A 39 17.96 -3.69 4.58
CA LEU A 39 17.98 -4.94 5.35
C LEU A 39 19.37 -5.61 5.29
N ARG A 40 20.01 -5.64 4.12
CA ARG A 40 21.38 -6.18 3.97
C ARG A 40 22.38 -5.42 4.82
N ASP A 41 22.33 -4.10 4.80
CA ASP A 41 23.25 -3.23 5.55
C ASP A 41 23.10 -3.44 7.06
N LEU A 42 21.90 -3.82 7.52
CA LEU A 42 21.61 -4.13 8.93
C LEU A 42 21.83 -5.60 9.31
N GLY A 43 22.22 -6.46 8.36
CA GLY A 43 22.36 -7.89 8.62
C GLY A 43 21.04 -8.60 8.91
N ALA A 44 19.93 -8.05 8.40
CA ALA A 44 18.60 -8.62 8.48
C ALA A 44 18.30 -9.59 7.33
N ALA A 45 17.28 -10.42 7.50
CA ALA A 45 16.75 -11.25 6.43
C ALA A 45 16.15 -10.36 5.34
N THR A 46 16.35 -10.76 4.07
CA THR A 46 15.78 -10.08 2.89
C THR A 46 14.75 -11.00 2.23
N ALA A 47 13.99 -10.48 1.28
CA ALA A 47 13.07 -11.30 0.50
C ALA A 47 13.76 -12.49 -0.21
N ALA A 48 15.05 -12.38 -0.51
CA ALA A 48 15.83 -13.45 -1.13
C ALA A 48 16.24 -14.57 -0.13
N ASP A 49 16.12 -14.35 1.16
CA ASP A 49 16.38 -15.35 2.19
C ASP A 49 15.13 -16.21 2.50
N GLY A 50 13.95 -15.82 1.95
CA GLY A 50 12.69 -16.55 2.05
C GLY A 50 12.45 -17.53 0.90
N ASP A 51 11.31 -18.20 0.93
CA ASP A 51 10.94 -19.23 -0.07
C ASP A 51 10.40 -18.65 -1.38
N VAL A 52 10.10 -17.35 -1.41
CA VAL A 52 9.54 -16.66 -2.59
C VAL A 52 10.66 -16.29 -3.55
N LYS A 53 10.55 -16.77 -4.80
CA LYS A 53 11.49 -16.34 -5.85
C LYS A 53 11.36 -14.83 -6.08
N VAL A 54 12.46 -14.11 -5.88
CA VAL A 54 12.52 -12.67 -6.11
C VAL A 54 12.44 -12.37 -7.62
N THR A 55 11.32 -11.81 -8.05
CA THR A 55 11.07 -11.33 -9.43
C THR A 55 10.40 -9.96 -9.36
N PRO A 56 10.44 -9.13 -10.41
CA PRO A 56 9.84 -7.78 -10.37
C PRO A 56 8.36 -7.73 -10.02
N ASN A 57 7.62 -8.84 -10.21
CA ASN A 57 6.17 -8.92 -9.95
C ASN A 57 5.80 -9.83 -8.78
N ALA A 58 6.78 -10.33 -8.02
CA ALA A 58 6.49 -11.17 -6.86
C ALA A 58 5.95 -10.34 -5.68
N ASP A 59 5.06 -10.93 -4.89
CA ASP A 59 4.75 -10.42 -3.56
C ASP A 59 5.85 -10.89 -2.61
N TYR A 60 6.67 -9.95 -2.17
CA TYR A 60 7.82 -10.24 -1.33
C TYR A 60 7.40 -10.44 0.12
N ASP A 61 8.03 -11.42 0.78
CA ASP A 61 7.99 -11.59 2.22
C ASP A 61 9.26 -10.95 2.81
N TRP A 62 9.07 -10.03 3.77
CA TRP A 62 10.15 -9.22 4.33
C TRP A 62 10.50 -9.56 5.77
N GLY A 63 9.99 -10.68 6.28
CA GLY A 63 10.14 -11.13 7.66
C GLY A 63 8.83 -11.68 8.23
N ASP A 64 8.55 -11.44 9.51
CA ASP A 64 7.32 -11.90 10.13
C ASP A 64 6.11 -11.07 9.68
N GLY A 65 5.09 -11.75 9.13
CA GLY A 65 3.83 -11.10 8.78
C GLY A 65 3.08 -10.61 10.02
N ILE A 66 2.63 -9.35 10.00
CA ILE A 66 1.92 -8.72 11.11
C ILE A 66 0.57 -8.16 10.67
N MET A 67 -0.33 -7.93 11.63
CA MET A 67 -1.60 -7.24 11.37
C MET A 67 -1.34 -5.74 11.13
N LEU A 68 -2.13 -5.12 10.24
CA LEU A 68 -2.06 -3.67 9.99
C LEU A 68 -2.32 -2.83 11.24
N THR A 69 -3.08 -3.35 12.20
CA THR A 69 -3.33 -2.69 13.50
C THR A 69 -2.15 -2.74 14.47
N SER A 70 -1.09 -3.52 14.16
CA SER A 70 0.09 -3.71 15.01
C SER A 70 1.35 -3.10 14.40
N ILE A 71 1.18 -2.25 13.38
CA ILE A 71 2.28 -1.58 12.68
C ILE A 71 3.00 -0.61 13.62
N GLN A 72 4.32 -0.59 13.51
CA GLN A 72 5.21 0.33 14.21
C GLN A 72 6.32 0.84 13.28
N PRO A 73 7.04 1.91 13.64
CA PRO A 73 8.20 2.35 12.87
C PRO A 73 9.22 1.22 12.65
N GLY A 74 9.72 1.10 11.43
CA GLY A 74 10.63 0.04 11.00
C GLY A 74 9.94 -1.20 10.42
N ASP A 75 8.61 -1.30 10.46
CA ASP A 75 7.89 -2.32 9.72
C ASP A 75 7.89 -2.01 8.21
N ILE A 76 7.74 -3.03 7.39
CA ILE A 76 7.79 -2.94 5.93
C ILE A 76 6.40 -3.20 5.38
N LEU A 77 5.95 -2.34 4.47
CA LEU A 77 4.69 -2.49 3.75
C LEU A 77 4.93 -2.99 2.34
N GLN A 78 4.18 -4.02 1.94
CA GLN A 78 4.08 -4.51 0.58
C GLN A 78 2.69 -4.22 0.04
N PHE A 79 2.60 -3.39 -0.98
CA PHE A 79 1.36 -2.97 -1.62
C PHE A 79 1.09 -3.81 -2.88
N ARG A 80 -0.19 -4.15 -3.09
CA ARG A 80 -0.70 -4.74 -4.33
C ARG A 80 -2.00 -4.04 -4.74
N ASP A 81 -1.98 -3.40 -5.92
CA ASP A 81 -3.12 -2.68 -6.50
C ASP A 81 -3.73 -1.63 -5.54
N HIS A 82 -2.90 -1.12 -4.61
CA HIS A 82 -3.35 -0.17 -3.60
C HIS A 82 -3.55 1.20 -4.24
N PHE A 83 -4.80 1.65 -4.21
CA PHE A 83 -5.21 2.92 -4.78
C PHE A 83 -6.12 3.67 -3.82
N ILE A 84 -5.79 4.92 -3.55
CA ILE A 84 -6.60 5.83 -2.72
C ILE A 84 -7.09 6.96 -3.61
N LYS A 85 -8.40 7.19 -3.58
CA LYS A 85 -9.04 8.37 -4.18
C LYS A 85 -9.72 9.18 -3.08
N THR A 86 -9.31 10.43 -2.91
CA THR A 86 -9.93 11.38 -1.97
C THR A 86 -10.62 12.46 -2.77
N VAL A 87 -11.94 12.64 -2.56
CA VAL A 87 -12.74 13.70 -3.15
C VAL A 87 -13.21 14.61 -2.04
N THR A 88 -12.86 15.89 -2.12
CA THR A 88 -13.31 16.93 -1.19
C THR A 88 -14.23 17.89 -1.93
N VAL A 89 -15.47 17.97 -1.47
CA VAL A 89 -16.48 18.91 -1.98
C VAL A 89 -16.69 19.98 -0.93
N THR A 90 -16.40 21.23 -1.28
CA THR A 90 -16.65 22.41 -0.44
C THR A 90 -17.82 23.18 -1.04
N LYS A 91 -18.92 23.29 -0.26
CA LYS A 91 -20.08 24.16 -0.59
C LYS A 91 -19.99 25.44 0.22
N ASN A 92 -19.97 26.56 -0.44
CA ASN A 92 -19.97 27.87 0.18
C ASN A 92 -21.11 28.73 -0.38
N PRO A 93 -21.41 29.93 0.17
CA PRO A 93 -22.52 30.80 -0.32
C PRO A 93 -22.42 31.22 -1.79
N THR A 94 -21.22 31.13 -2.37
CA THR A 94 -20.95 31.54 -3.76
C THR A 94 -20.88 30.39 -4.75
N GLY A 95 -20.91 29.14 -4.29
CA GLY A 95 -20.86 27.97 -5.17
C GLY A 95 -20.30 26.69 -4.53
N THR A 96 -19.92 25.78 -5.41
CA THR A 96 -19.35 24.48 -5.01
C THR A 96 -17.99 24.27 -5.67
N VAL A 97 -16.98 23.88 -4.89
CA VAL A 97 -15.64 23.53 -5.37
C VAL A 97 -15.40 22.07 -5.08
N THR A 98 -14.91 21.32 -6.08
CA THR A 98 -14.52 19.91 -5.92
C THR A 98 -13.02 19.75 -6.17
N ASN A 99 -12.33 19.14 -5.22
CA ASN A 99 -10.93 18.75 -5.35
C ASN A 99 -10.82 17.23 -5.30
N THR A 100 -10.01 16.63 -6.20
CA THR A 100 -9.75 15.20 -6.22
C THR A 100 -8.24 14.96 -6.12
N GLN A 101 -7.86 14.11 -5.19
CA GLN A 101 -6.48 13.64 -5.02
C GLN A 101 -6.44 12.13 -5.16
N THR A 102 -5.35 11.61 -5.72
CA THR A 102 -5.12 10.17 -5.87
C THR A 102 -3.73 9.79 -5.40
N LEU A 103 -3.62 8.61 -4.79
CA LEU A 103 -2.37 7.97 -4.46
C LEU A 103 -2.43 6.54 -5.01
N ASN A 104 -1.40 6.14 -5.77
CA ASN A 104 -1.37 4.84 -6.44
C ASN A 104 -0.07 4.10 -6.12
N ARG A 105 -0.22 2.85 -5.64
CA ARG A 105 0.88 1.91 -5.35
C ARG A 105 0.50 0.53 -5.90
N PRO A 106 0.55 0.33 -7.23
CA PRO A 106 0.06 -0.89 -7.86
C PRO A 106 0.85 -2.13 -7.45
N HIS A 107 2.18 -2.01 -7.37
CA HIS A 107 3.08 -3.01 -6.80
C HIS A 107 4.25 -2.26 -6.19
N HIS A 108 4.29 -2.19 -4.87
CA HIS A 108 5.21 -1.27 -4.21
C HIS A 108 5.64 -1.77 -2.82
N THR A 109 6.80 -1.30 -2.37
CA THR A 109 7.35 -1.61 -1.04
C THR A 109 7.83 -0.31 -0.39
N ALA A 110 7.55 -0.15 0.91
CA ALA A 110 7.97 1.02 1.68
C ALA A 110 8.31 0.64 3.13
N VAL A 111 9.12 1.46 3.80
CA VAL A 111 9.43 1.33 5.24
C VAL A 111 8.58 2.32 6.02
N VAL A 112 7.87 1.87 7.03
CA VAL A 112 7.14 2.74 7.98
C VAL A 112 8.15 3.46 8.86
N VAL A 113 8.01 4.77 8.99
CA VAL A 113 8.87 5.59 9.86
C VAL A 113 8.09 6.29 10.96
N GLU A 114 6.77 6.43 10.80
CA GLU A 114 5.90 7.02 11.81
C GLU A 114 4.48 6.46 11.68
N VAL A 115 3.80 6.23 12.80
CA VAL A 115 2.39 5.84 12.86
C VAL A 115 1.62 6.95 13.57
N HIS A 116 0.56 7.44 12.93
CA HIS A 116 -0.22 8.55 13.45
C HIS A 116 -1.47 8.08 14.21
N PRO A 117 -1.98 8.87 15.17
CA PRO A 117 -3.16 8.52 15.96
C PRO A 117 -4.45 8.31 15.13
N ASP A 118 -4.51 8.90 13.93
CA ASP A 118 -5.65 8.75 13.00
C ASP A 118 -5.58 7.47 12.13
N GLY A 119 -4.54 6.64 12.35
CA GLY A 119 -4.30 5.41 11.61
C GLY A 119 -3.56 5.60 10.29
N SER A 120 -3.22 6.85 9.91
CA SER A 120 -2.30 7.10 8.79
C SER A 120 -0.87 6.72 9.18
N VAL A 121 -0.04 6.44 8.18
CA VAL A 121 1.38 6.14 8.40
C VAL A 121 2.26 7.01 7.51
N THR A 122 3.39 7.43 8.03
CA THR A 122 4.45 8.01 7.22
C THR A 122 5.41 6.90 6.82
N VAL A 123 5.70 6.83 5.52
CA VAL A 123 6.62 5.84 4.95
C VAL A 123 7.78 6.52 4.24
N VAL A 124 8.91 5.82 4.19
CA VAL A 124 10.03 6.13 3.30
C VAL A 124 10.02 5.11 2.16
N GLU A 125 10.00 5.61 0.95
CA GLU A 125 9.89 4.84 -0.29
C GLU A 125 10.73 5.47 -1.40
N GLN A 126 11.01 4.73 -2.47
CA GLN A 126 11.74 5.29 -3.60
C GLN A 126 10.98 5.15 -4.91
N ASN A 127 11.32 6.03 -5.85
CA ASN A 127 10.88 5.97 -7.24
C ASN A 127 9.36 6.09 -7.41
N VAL A 128 8.73 6.97 -6.64
CA VAL A 128 7.29 7.25 -6.71
C VAL A 128 7.00 8.63 -7.31
N PHE A 129 5.86 8.75 -7.96
CA PHE A 129 5.38 10.06 -8.44
C PHE A 129 5.03 10.97 -7.24
N PRO A 130 5.35 12.28 -7.25
CA PRO A 130 5.97 13.06 -8.33
C PRO A 130 7.51 13.09 -8.34
N HIS A 131 8.18 12.23 -7.58
CA HIS A 131 9.64 12.24 -7.40
C HIS A 131 10.31 10.95 -7.93
N PRO A 132 10.21 10.65 -9.25
CA PRO A 132 10.86 9.47 -9.81
C PRO A 132 12.38 9.57 -9.64
N GLY A 133 12.99 8.45 -9.28
CA GLY A 133 14.44 8.37 -9.09
C GLY A 133 14.98 8.96 -7.79
N MET A 134 14.10 9.27 -6.82
CA MET A 134 14.45 9.77 -5.49
C MET A 134 13.89 8.87 -4.39
N VAL A 135 14.52 8.94 -3.22
CA VAL A 135 13.95 8.44 -1.96
C VAL A 135 13.16 9.57 -1.32
N THR A 136 11.89 9.31 -1.02
CA THR A 136 10.96 10.31 -0.51
C THR A 136 10.24 9.83 0.74
N ARG A 137 9.76 10.78 1.53
CA ARG A 137 8.89 10.56 2.67
C ARG A 137 7.47 10.94 2.27
N ASN A 138 6.52 10.02 2.44
CA ASN A 138 5.13 10.22 2.06
C ASN A 138 4.19 9.73 3.16
N VAL A 139 3.00 10.34 3.25
CA VAL A 139 1.94 9.89 4.15
C VAL A 139 0.95 9.02 3.36
N ILE A 140 0.69 7.83 3.89
CA ILE A 140 -0.37 6.94 3.42
C ILE A 140 -1.55 7.11 4.37
N PRO A 141 -2.64 7.74 3.95
CA PRO A 141 -3.72 8.13 4.85
C PRO A 141 -4.55 6.94 5.37
N ARG A 142 -4.52 5.81 4.64
CA ARG A 142 -5.21 4.59 5.03
C ARG A 142 -4.62 3.38 4.32
N LEU A 143 -4.48 2.25 5.03
CA LEU A 143 -3.91 1.01 4.51
C LEU A 143 -4.98 -0.02 4.12
N ASP A 144 -6.06 -0.11 4.89
CA ASP A 144 -7.14 -1.08 4.66
C ASP A 144 -8.11 -0.58 3.58
N ALA A 145 -8.57 -1.51 2.73
CA ALA A 145 -9.57 -1.22 1.71
C ALA A 145 -10.91 -0.82 2.34
N GLY A 146 -11.61 0.11 1.72
CA GLY A 146 -12.90 0.60 2.19
C GLY A 146 -13.22 2.01 1.73
N GLU A 147 -14.35 2.53 2.21
CA GLU A 147 -14.79 3.89 1.92
C GLU A 147 -15.19 4.59 3.21
N GLU A 148 -14.80 5.84 3.34
CA GLU A 148 -15.14 6.70 4.47
C GLU A 148 -15.56 8.08 3.97
N THR A 149 -16.59 8.64 4.56
CA THR A 149 -17.03 10.01 4.29
C THR A 149 -17.09 10.80 5.57
N LYS A 150 -16.38 11.92 5.62
CA LYS A 150 -16.39 12.91 6.71
C LYS A 150 -17.06 14.19 6.26
N LYS A 151 -17.92 14.75 7.12
CA LYS A 151 -18.54 16.06 6.91
C LYS A 151 -18.10 17.00 8.01
N THR A 152 -17.62 18.18 7.63
CA THR A 152 -17.17 19.23 8.55
C THR A 152 -17.73 20.58 8.09
N LYS A 153 -17.77 21.56 9.02
CA LYS A 153 -18.10 22.95 8.71
C LYS A 153 -16.94 23.86 9.09
N LYS A 154 -16.63 24.82 8.22
CA LYS A 154 -15.65 25.86 8.50
C LYS A 154 -16.27 27.23 8.16
N GLY A 155 -16.73 27.94 9.18
CA GLY A 155 -17.56 29.13 8.97
C GLY A 155 -18.87 28.77 8.26
N ASN A 156 -19.11 29.39 7.12
CA ASN A 156 -20.29 29.13 6.27
C ASN A 156 -20.06 28.00 5.25
N ASP A 157 -18.87 27.42 5.21
CA ASP A 157 -18.55 26.36 4.26
C ASP A 157 -18.92 24.99 4.82
N GLU A 158 -19.62 24.18 4.02
CA GLU A 158 -19.84 22.75 4.27
C GLU A 158 -18.84 21.94 3.45
N ILE A 159 -17.99 21.17 4.16
CA ILE A 159 -16.93 20.38 3.54
C ILE A 159 -17.28 18.89 3.69
N THR A 160 -17.41 18.20 2.57
CA THR A 160 -17.57 16.73 2.53
C THR A 160 -16.33 16.13 1.89
N THR A 161 -15.63 15.27 2.64
CA THR A 161 -14.47 14.53 2.14
C THR A 161 -14.81 13.05 2.10
N THR A 162 -14.76 12.46 0.92
CA THR A 162 -14.92 11.00 0.71
C THR A 162 -13.57 10.42 0.29
N MET A 163 -13.12 9.43 1.05
CA MET A 163 -11.91 8.65 0.77
C MET A 163 -12.32 7.22 0.43
N LYS A 164 -11.88 6.73 -0.73
CA LYS A 164 -12.07 5.35 -1.16
C LYS A 164 -10.71 4.69 -1.34
N VAL A 165 -10.51 3.53 -0.73
CA VAL A 165 -9.28 2.73 -0.79
C VAL A 165 -9.60 1.37 -1.39
N THR A 166 -8.78 0.91 -2.33
CA THR A 166 -8.85 -0.41 -2.94
C THR A 166 -7.47 -1.06 -2.95
N GLY A 167 -7.42 -2.37 -3.23
CA GLY A 167 -6.18 -3.15 -3.25
C GLY A 167 -5.82 -3.71 -1.86
N ASP A 168 -4.64 -4.31 -1.78
CA ASP A 168 -4.17 -5.02 -0.61
C ASP A 168 -2.86 -4.44 -0.10
N VAL A 169 -2.68 -4.47 1.23
CA VAL A 169 -1.42 -4.14 1.91
C VAL A 169 -1.09 -5.25 2.88
N LYS A 170 0.12 -5.79 2.77
CA LYS A 170 0.70 -6.69 3.75
C LYS A 170 1.76 -5.94 4.55
N ALA A 171 1.85 -6.20 5.83
CA ALA A 171 2.85 -5.63 6.72
C ALA A 171 3.76 -6.71 7.27
N TYR A 172 5.05 -6.40 7.36
CA TYR A 172 6.08 -7.33 7.80
C TYR A 172 6.98 -6.66 8.83
N ARG A 173 7.37 -7.43 9.85
CA ARG A 173 8.38 -7.04 10.81
C ARG A 173 9.72 -7.64 10.42
N PRO A 174 10.79 -6.83 10.27
CA PRO A 174 12.10 -7.36 9.90
C PRO A 174 12.63 -8.30 10.98
N ILE A 175 13.28 -9.37 10.54
CA ILE A 175 13.91 -10.35 11.42
C ILE A 175 15.41 -10.43 11.16
N PRO A 176 16.21 -10.81 12.15
CA PRO A 176 17.63 -11.07 11.94
C PRO A 176 17.85 -12.13 10.86
N LYS A 177 18.90 -11.99 10.09
CA LYS A 177 19.27 -13.02 9.10
C LYS A 177 19.54 -14.35 9.81
N PRO A 178 18.91 -15.45 9.36
CA PRO A 178 19.15 -16.76 9.95
C PRO A 178 20.61 -17.19 9.73
N PRO A 179 21.18 -17.98 10.63
CA PRO A 179 22.50 -18.57 10.43
C PRO A 179 22.55 -19.36 9.12
N LYS A 180 23.72 -19.35 8.46
CA LYS A 180 23.91 -20.04 7.19
C LYS A 180 23.59 -21.53 7.34
N GLY A 181 22.58 -22.04 6.64
CA GLY A 181 22.10 -23.42 6.72
C GLY A 181 20.80 -23.63 7.51
N ALA A 182 20.26 -22.59 8.16
CA ALA A 182 18.90 -22.61 8.68
C ALA A 182 17.95 -22.11 7.59
N SER A 183 17.00 -22.94 7.16
CA SER A 183 15.86 -22.49 6.34
C SER A 183 14.96 -21.65 7.21
N LEU A 184 14.50 -20.50 6.71
CA LEU A 184 13.32 -19.85 7.26
C LEU A 184 12.16 -20.80 6.96
N GLY A 185 11.66 -21.50 7.97
CA GLY A 185 10.46 -22.32 7.81
C GLY A 185 9.31 -21.48 7.25
N PRO A 186 8.30 -22.10 6.62
CA PRO A 186 7.17 -21.37 6.08
C PRO A 186 6.62 -20.43 7.16
N SER A 187 6.63 -19.13 6.85
CA SER A 187 6.06 -18.11 7.72
C SER A 187 4.67 -18.59 8.15
N SER A 188 4.46 -18.75 9.45
CA SER A 188 3.18 -19.21 9.99
C SER A 188 2.14 -18.12 9.76
N HIS A 189 1.65 -18.02 8.52
CA HIS A 189 0.45 -17.27 8.16
C HIS A 189 -0.79 -17.94 8.75
N SER A 190 -0.77 -18.21 10.05
CA SER A 190 -1.93 -18.61 10.80
C SER A 190 -2.71 -17.35 11.16
N GLY A 191 -3.65 -16.97 10.31
CA GLY A 191 -4.59 -15.95 10.73
C GLY A 191 -5.37 -15.18 9.69
N SER A 192 -5.29 -15.47 8.40
CA SER A 192 -6.35 -14.99 7.51
C SER A 192 -7.51 -15.99 7.50
N ARG A 193 -8.23 -16.09 8.62
CA ARG A 193 -9.63 -16.53 8.57
C ARG A 193 -10.36 -15.48 7.73
N ARG A 194 -10.57 -15.80 6.44
CA ARG A 194 -11.70 -15.22 5.71
C ARG A 194 -12.91 -15.40 6.60
N MET A 195 -13.36 -14.33 7.24
CA MET A 195 -14.75 -14.27 7.69
C MET A 195 -15.57 -14.31 6.40
N ALA A 196 -16.00 -15.52 6.05
CA ALA A 196 -17.06 -15.70 5.09
C ALA A 196 -18.27 -15.01 5.69
N TYR A 197 -18.57 -13.80 5.24
CA TYR A 197 -19.88 -13.25 5.41
C TYR A 197 -20.83 -14.18 4.68
N ALA A 198 -21.59 -14.97 5.42
CA ALA A 198 -22.72 -15.71 4.90
C ALA A 198 -23.69 -14.67 4.34
N VAL A 199 -23.72 -14.53 3.02
CA VAL A 199 -24.78 -13.83 2.31
C VAL A 199 -26.02 -14.69 2.52
N PRO A 200 -27.10 -14.18 3.14
CA PRO A 200 -28.35 -14.92 3.22
C PRO A 200 -28.85 -15.12 1.79
N SER A 201 -29.10 -16.35 1.41
CA SER A 201 -29.72 -16.76 0.15
C SER A 201 -31.19 -16.30 0.17
N GLY A 202 -31.41 -15.05 -0.19
CA GLY A 202 -32.71 -14.49 -0.51
C GLY A 202 -32.99 -14.78 -1.99
N GLY A 203 -33.92 -15.72 -2.27
CA GLY A 203 -34.39 -16.04 -3.59
C GLY A 203 -34.99 -14.82 -4.29
N ALA A 204 -34.28 -14.26 -5.25
CA ALA A 204 -34.83 -13.29 -6.18
C ALA A 204 -35.34 -14.01 -7.43
N LYS A 205 -36.66 -13.97 -7.60
CA LYS A 205 -37.38 -14.41 -8.81
C LYS A 205 -36.81 -13.66 -10.02
N ARG A 206 -36.43 -14.42 -11.04
CA ARG A 206 -36.07 -13.90 -12.38
C ARG A 206 -37.28 -13.20 -12.99
N VAL A 207 -37.15 -11.92 -13.28
CA VAL A 207 -38.02 -11.17 -14.17
C VAL A 207 -37.40 -11.21 -15.56
N PRO A 208 -38.12 -11.60 -16.62
CA PRO A 208 -37.60 -11.59 -17.98
C PRO A 208 -37.44 -10.13 -18.46
N GLY A 209 -36.26 -9.78 -18.93
CA GLY A 209 -35.99 -8.50 -19.56
C GLY A 209 -36.45 -8.48 -21.02
N PRO A 210 -36.82 -7.31 -21.58
CA PRO A 210 -37.25 -7.17 -22.96
C PRO A 210 -36.09 -7.34 -23.93
N MET A 211 -36.47 -7.97 -25.08
CA MET A 211 -35.62 -8.16 -26.27
C MET A 211 -35.12 -6.87 -26.90
N GLY A 212 -33.88 -6.93 -27.33
CA GLY A 212 -33.29 -6.41 -28.55
C GLY A 212 -33.51 -4.94 -28.91
N MET A 213 -32.43 -4.17 -28.86
CA MET A 213 -32.17 -3.14 -29.85
C MET A 213 -30.73 -3.28 -30.33
N GLU A 214 -30.66 -3.65 -31.60
CA GLU A 214 -29.48 -3.71 -32.45
C GLU A 214 -29.00 -2.27 -32.70
N VAL A 215 -27.74 -1.99 -32.36
CA VAL A 215 -27.08 -0.70 -32.66
C VAL A 215 -26.32 -0.89 -33.98
N PRO A 216 -26.60 -0.09 -35.04
CA PRO A 216 -25.89 -0.20 -36.31
C PRO A 216 -24.45 0.35 -36.17
N HIS A 217 -23.51 -0.39 -36.75
CA HIS A 217 -22.14 0.05 -37.03
C HIS A 217 -22.14 1.24 -38.01
N PRO A 218 -21.31 2.25 -37.82
CA PRO A 218 -21.00 3.18 -38.90
C PRO A 218 -19.90 2.57 -39.77
N ASP A 219 -20.24 2.43 -41.04
CA ASP A 219 -19.38 2.00 -42.13
C ASP A 219 -18.24 2.98 -42.38
N GLU A 220 -17.12 2.40 -42.79
CA GLU A 220 -15.99 3.03 -43.46
C GLU A 220 -16.48 3.76 -44.74
N GLU A 221 -16.03 4.99 -44.93
CA GLU A 221 -15.84 5.54 -46.30
C GLU A 221 -14.63 6.48 -46.34
N ALA A 222 -13.72 6.12 -47.28
CA ALA A 222 -12.74 6.86 -48.08
C ALA A 222 -11.67 7.72 -47.39
#